data_5b30ac89bfdd4cda1bbd2fb0f393b936
#
_entry.id   5b30ac89bfdd4cda1bbd2fb0f393b936
#
_cell.length_a   1.000
_cell.length_b   1.000
_cell.length_c   1.000
_cell.angle_alpha   90.00
_cell.angle_beta   90.00
_cell.angle_gamma   90.00
#
_symmetry.space_group_name_H-M   'P 1'
#
loop_
_entity.id
_entity.type
_entity.pdbx_description
1 polymer ?
#
loop_
_entity_poly.entity_id
_entity_poly.type
_entity_poly.pdbx_seq_one_letter_code
_entity_poly.pdbx_strand_id
1 'polypeptide(L)'
;MTRYEYLLSCLVLRLSEMNGVSVRIISKDMYLCRALSFSYTNIGKNAELLNHFAKIAKENELTIKTCFVGKSQRLANSDKEWYKKNELENEDFFPDMTIDIDKIKIPKEICEKP
;
A
#
# COMPACT_ATOMS: atom_id res chain seq x y z
N MET A 1 -15.21 11.20 -3.89
CA MET A 1 -14.18 10.20 -3.56
C MET A 1 -12.79 10.80 -3.76
N THR A 2 -11.90 10.64 -2.80
CA THR A 2 -10.54 11.13 -2.91
C THR A 2 -9.66 10.13 -3.66
N ARG A 3 -8.46 10.57 -4.03
CA ARG A 3 -7.46 9.73 -4.69
C ARG A 3 -7.15 8.48 -3.86
N TYR A 4 -6.89 8.65 -2.57
CA TYR A 4 -6.55 7.51 -1.69
C TYR A 4 -7.72 6.54 -1.52
N GLU A 5 -8.93 7.06 -1.36
CA GLU A 5 -10.11 6.20 -1.28
C GLU A 5 -10.26 5.35 -2.53
N TYR A 6 -10.05 5.95 -3.70
CA TYR A 6 -10.13 5.22 -4.97
C TYR A 6 -9.06 4.13 -5.05
N LEU A 7 -7.81 4.48 -4.76
CA LEU A 7 -6.70 3.52 -4.83
C LEU A 7 -6.86 2.37 -3.84
N LEU A 8 -7.26 2.69 -2.61
CA LEU A 8 -7.51 1.67 -1.59
C LEU A 8 -8.66 0.75 -1.99
N SER A 9 -9.74 1.31 -2.56
CA SER A 9 -10.86 0.52 -3.05
C SER A 9 -10.44 -0.43 -4.17
N CYS A 10 -9.61 0.04 -5.10
CA CYS A 10 -9.08 -0.80 -6.17
C CYS A 10 -8.23 -1.95 -5.61
N LEU A 11 -7.40 -1.67 -4.62
CA LEU A 11 -6.58 -2.70 -3.98
C LEU A 11 -7.45 -3.75 -3.28
N VAL A 12 -8.44 -3.31 -2.52
CA VAL A 12 -9.36 -4.21 -1.83
C VAL A 12 -10.05 -5.14 -2.82
N LEU A 13 -10.54 -4.60 -3.95
CA LEU A 13 -11.19 -5.41 -4.98
C LEU A 13 -10.23 -6.44 -5.58
N ARG A 14 -9.01 -6.04 -5.91
CA ARG A 14 -8.03 -6.97 -6.48
C ARG A 14 -7.65 -8.07 -5.50
N LEU A 15 -7.40 -7.71 -4.25
CA LEU A 15 -6.99 -8.67 -3.23
C LEU A 15 -8.13 -9.63 -2.86
N SER A 16 -9.39 -9.18 -2.96
CA SER A 16 -10.54 -10.03 -2.66
C SER A 16 -10.67 -11.22 -3.63
N GLU A 17 -10.05 -11.13 -4.80
CA GLU A 17 -10.05 -12.20 -5.80
C GLU A 17 -8.86 -13.16 -5.68
N MET A 18 -7.98 -12.92 -4.72
CA MET A 18 -6.76 -13.72 -4.51
C MET A 18 -6.90 -14.60 -3.27
N ASN A 19 -6.18 -15.71 -3.26
CA ASN A 19 -6.16 -16.59 -2.09
C ASN A 19 -4.81 -17.30 -1.99
N GLY A 20 -4.22 -17.28 -0.80
CA GLY A 20 -3.01 -18.03 -0.50
C GLY A 20 -1.75 -17.59 -1.24
N VAL A 21 -1.68 -16.34 -1.67
CA VAL A 21 -0.55 -15.83 -2.45
C VAL A 21 0.22 -14.75 -1.70
N SER A 22 1.46 -14.52 -2.13
CA SER A 22 2.30 -13.44 -1.61
C SER A 22 2.29 -12.27 -2.59
N VAL A 23 2.03 -11.07 -2.09
CA VAL A 23 1.84 -9.88 -2.90
C VAL A 23 2.78 -8.78 -2.41
N ARG A 24 3.53 -8.21 -3.34
CA ARG A 24 4.29 -6.99 -3.10
C ARG A 24 3.51 -5.82 -3.67
N ILE A 25 3.29 -4.80 -2.87
CA ILE A 25 2.65 -3.56 -3.32
C ILE A 25 3.71 -2.47 -3.33
N ILE A 26 3.87 -1.78 -4.43
CA ILE A 26 4.88 -0.72 -4.56
C ILE A 26 4.24 0.60 -4.95
N SER A 27 4.82 1.70 -4.49
CA SER A 27 4.41 3.05 -4.85
C SER A 27 5.52 4.06 -4.57
N LYS A 28 5.50 5.17 -5.29
CA LYS A 28 6.31 6.36 -5.02
C LYS A 28 5.66 7.26 -3.97
N ASP A 29 4.44 6.95 -3.57
CA ASP A 29 3.72 7.66 -2.52
C ASP A 29 4.02 7.02 -1.18
N MET A 30 4.94 7.61 -0.44
CA MET A 30 5.37 7.05 0.83
C MET A 30 4.27 7.06 1.88
N TYR A 31 3.42 8.09 1.89
CA TYR A 31 2.32 8.16 2.86
C TYR A 31 1.33 7.02 2.66
N LEU A 32 1.03 6.70 1.41
CA LEU A 32 0.17 5.57 1.09
C LEU A 32 0.82 4.25 1.49
N CYS A 33 2.10 4.07 1.19
CA CYS A 33 2.83 2.86 1.58
C CYS A 33 2.84 2.67 3.10
N ARG A 34 3.04 3.74 3.85
CA ARG A 34 3.03 3.68 5.31
C ARG A 34 1.65 3.38 5.86
N ALA A 35 0.60 3.94 5.25
CA ALA A 35 -0.77 3.64 5.64
C ALA A 35 -1.09 2.15 5.43
N LEU A 36 -0.72 1.61 4.27
CA LEU A 36 -0.93 0.20 3.95
C LEU A 36 -0.12 -0.73 4.86
N SER A 37 1.02 -0.28 5.35
CA SER A 37 1.85 -1.04 6.29
C SER A 37 1.43 -0.84 7.74
N PHE A 38 0.40 -0.04 7.99
CA PHE A 38 -0.06 0.33 9.33
C PHE A 38 1.04 1.00 10.16
N SER A 39 1.96 1.71 9.50
CA SER A 39 3.05 2.43 10.17
C SER A 39 2.66 3.81 10.67
N TYR A 40 1.48 4.31 10.26
CA TYR A 40 0.90 5.54 10.78
C TYR A 40 -0.07 5.22 11.90
N THR A 41 -0.02 6.03 12.95
CA THR A 41 -0.97 5.91 14.07
C THR A 41 -2.30 6.60 13.79
N ASN A 42 -2.29 7.58 12.87
CA ASN A 42 -3.49 8.32 12.49
C ASN A 42 -3.80 8.08 11.01
N ILE A 43 -4.73 7.18 10.76
CA ILE A 43 -5.16 6.80 9.41
C ILE A 43 -6.38 7.60 8.93
N GLY A 44 -6.94 8.45 9.79
CA GLY A 44 -7.98 9.40 9.42
C GLY A 44 -9.21 8.76 8.77
N LYS A 45 -9.75 9.44 7.77
CA LYS A 45 -10.98 9.04 7.10
C LYS A 45 -10.87 7.78 6.24
N ASN A 46 -9.67 7.29 6.02
CA ASN A 46 -9.45 6.06 5.25
C ASN A 46 -9.38 4.81 6.13
N ALA A 47 -9.62 4.96 7.43
CA ALA A 47 -9.50 3.88 8.40
C ALA A 47 -10.37 2.66 8.05
N GLU A 48 -11.59 2.87 7.58
CA GLU A 48 -12.48 1.78 7.19
C GLU A 48 -11.91 0.95 6.05
N LEU A 49 -11.40 1.61 5.02
CA LEU A 49 -10.81 0.93 3.88
C LEU A 49 -9.54 0.17 4.26
N LEU A 50 -8.72 0.76 5.13
CA LEU A 50 -7.51 0.11 5.61
C LEU A 50 -7.83 -1.11 6.47
N ASN A 51 -8.86 -1.03 7.31
CA ASN A 51 -9.32 -2.17 8.09
C ASN A 51 -9.87 -3.27 7.19
N HIS A 52 -10.59 -2.91 6.14
CA HIS A 52 -11.10 -3.87 5.16
C HIS A 52 -9.95 -4.54 4.40
N PHE A 53 -8.96 -3.77 4.02
CA PHE A 53 -7.74 -4.30 3.41
C PHE A 53 -7.06 -5.35 4.31
N ALA A 54 -6.88 -5.03 5.58
CA ALA A 54 -6.28 -5.95 6.55
C ALA A 54 -7.13 -7.22 6.73
N LYS A 55 -8.44 -7.07 6.79
CA LYS A 55 -9.38 -8.19 6.97
C LYS A 55 -9.30 -9.14 5.77
N ILE A 56 -9.32 -8.62 4.55
CA ILE A 56 -9.22 -9.43 3.34
C ILE A 56 -7.87 -10.16 3.29
N ALA A 57 -6.79 -9.47 3.63
CA ALA A 57 -5.48 -10.10 3.67
C ALA A 57 -5.46 -11.30 4.60
N LYS A 58 -6.07 -11.17 5.77
CA LYS A 58 -6.15 -12.26 6.75
C LYS A 58 -7.07 -13.38 6.28
N GLU A 59 -8.28 -13.06 5.85
CA GLU A 59 -9.28 -14.05 5.45
C GLU A 59 -8.86 -14.85 4.23
N ASN A 60 -8.18 -14.20 3.28
CA ASN A 60 -7.73 -14.83 2.04
C ASN A 60 -6.30 -15.38 2.13
N GLU A 61 -5.74 -15.41 3.34
CA GLU A 61 -4.39 -15.96 3.58
C GLU A 61 -3.34 -15.33 2.68
N LEU A 62 -3.39 -14.01 2.52
CA LEU A 62 -2.43 -13.27 1.73
C LEU A 62 -1.26 -12.81 2.59
N THR A 63 -0.06 -12.93 2.05
CA THR A 63 1.14 -12.35 2.64
C THR A 63 1.45 -11.09 1.84
N ILE A 64 1.35 -9.93 2.48
CA ILE A 64 1.48 -8.65 1.79
C ILE A 64 2.65 -7.86 2.35
N LYS A 65 3.50 -7.38 1.45
CA LYS A 65 4.55 -6.42 1.80
C LYS A 65 4.40 -5.20 0.91
N THR A 66 4.37 -4.03 1.55
CA THR A 66 4.27 -2.74 0.84
C THR A 66 5.63 -2.05 0.88
N CYS A 67 6.12 -1.63 -0.27
CA CYS A 67 7.42 -1.03 -0.42
C CYS A 67 7.34 0.34 -1.10
N PHE A 68 8.13 1.28 -0.57
CA PHE A 68 8.29 2.60 -1.16
C PHE A 68 9.42 2.56 -2.18
N VAL A 69 9.17 3.06 -3.39
CA VAL A 69 10.14 3.05 -4.50
C VAL A 69 10.60 4.44 -4.93
N GLY A 70 10.29 5.45 -4.12
CA GLY A 70 10.73 6.82 -4.38
C GLY A 70 12.15 7.11 -3.88
N LYS A 71 12.54 8.38 -3.97
CA LYS A 71 13.87 8.82 -3.52
C LYS A 71 13.85 9.12 -2.02
N SER A 72 14.77 8.52 -1.27
CA SER A 72 14.80 8.63 0.19
C SER A 72 15.51 9.87 0.72
N GLN A 73 16.34 10.54 -0.09
CA GLN A 73 17.19 11.63 0.41
C GLN A 73 16.46 12.88 0.91
N ARG A 74 15.19 13.02 0.61
CA ARG A 74 14.37 14.16 1.06
C ARG A 74 13.38 13.80 2.17
N LEU A 75 13.53 12.60 2.72
CA LEU A 75 12.61 12.13 3.75
C LEU A 75 13.03 12.62 5.14
N ALA A 76 12.04 12.81 6.03
CA ALA A 76 12.30 13.05 7.44
C ALA A 76 12.95 11.80 8.06
N ASN A 77 13.60 11.97 9.23
CA ASN A 77 14.33 10.87 9.86
C ASN A 77 13.45 9.64 10.14
N SER A 78 12.22 9.84 10.62
CA SER A 78 11.27 8.76 10.87
C SER A 78 10.91 8.01 9.60
N ASP A 79 10.80 8.75 8.48
CA ASP A 79 10.47 8.17 7.19
C ASP A 79 11.65 7.37 6.63
N LYS A 80 12.87 7.84 6.86
CA LYS A 80 14.08 7.11 6.47
C LYS A 80 14.22 5.79 7.22
N GLU A 81 13.85 5.76 8.50
CA GLU A 81 13.84 4.53 9.29
C GLU A 81 12.84 3.53 8.74
N TRP A 82 11.62 3.99 8.44
CA TRP A 82 10.62 3.13 7.84
C TRP A 82 11.09 2.59 6.49
N TYR A 83 11.67 3.47 5.66
CA TYR A 83 12.19 3.09 4.34
C TYR A 83 13.24 1.99 4.44
N LYS A 84 14.17 2.12 5.38
CA LYS A 84 15.21 1.09 5.58
C LYS A 84 14.63 -0.27 5.92
N LYS A 85 13.58 -0.30 6.74
CA LYS A 85 12.91 -1.55 7.12
C LYS A 85 12.13 -2.18 5.97
N ASN A 86 11.68 -1.36 5.04
CA ASN A 86 10.75 -1.77 3.98
C ASN A 86 11.32 -1.58 2.59
N GLU A 87 12.62 -1.68 2.45
CA GLU A 87 13.28 -1.60 1.14
C GLU A 87 12.76 -2.69 0.21
N LEU A 88 12.62 -2.32 -1.08
CA LEU A 88 12.12 -3.20 -2.11
C LEU A 88 12.97 -4.48 -2.23
N GLU A 89 14.26 -4.38 -1.95
CA GLU A 89 15.26 -5.42 -2.14
C GLU A 89 15.40 -6.34 -0.93
N ASN A 90 14.36 -6.44 -0.09
CA ASN A 90 14.37 -7.36 1.04
C ASN A 90 14.39 -8.81 0.52
N GLU A 91 15.51 -9.49 0.72
CA GLU A 91 15.77 -10.83 0.17
C GLU A 91 14.89 -11.93 0.76
N ASP A 92 14.30 -11.69 1.93
CA ASP A 92 13.47 -12.69 2.61
C ASP A 92 12.03 -12.75 2.09
N PHE A 93 11.70 -11.94 1.09
CA PHE A 93 10.35 -11.90 0.55
C PHE A 93 10.36 -12.09 -0.96
N PHE A 94 9.72 -13.18 -1.40
CA PHE A 94 9.61 -13.53 -2.81
C PHE A 94 8.13 -13.55 -3.20
N PRO A 95 7.61 -12.45 -3.76
CA PRO A 95 6.18 -12.34 -4.05
C PRO A 95 5.80 -13.18 -5.27
N ASP A 96 4.57 -13.70 -5.22
CA ASP A 96 3.94 -14.33 -6.37
C ASP A 96 3.52 -13.29 -7.40
N MET A 97 3.20 -12.08 -6.94
CA MET A 97 2.85 -10.97 -7.82
C MET A 97 3.21 -9.62 -7.19
N THR A 98 3.35 -8.63 -8.05
CA THR A 98 3.61 -7.25 -7.65
C THR A 98 2.52 -6.35 -8.19
N ILE A 99 1.96 -5.50 -7.34
CA ILE A 99 1.00 -4.47 -7.72
C ILE A 99 1.68 -3.12 -7.63
N ASP A 100 1.78 -2.43 -8.75
CA ASP A 100 2.30 -1.06 -8.79
C ASP A 100 1.12 -0.10 -8.72
N ILE A 101 0.91 0.50 -7.55
CA ILE A 101 -0.20 1.43 -7.33
C ILE A 101 -0.15 2.61 -8.31
N ASP A 102 1.06 3.06 -8.64
CA ASP A 102 1.24 4.25 -9.49
C ASP A 102 0.77 4.02 -10.93
N LYS A 103 0.56 2.77 -11.33
CA LYS A 103 0.04 2.41 -12.65
C LYS A 103 -1.49 2.33 -12.70
N ILE A 104 -2.15 2.43 -11.57
CA ILE A 104 -3.61 2.43 -11.53
C ILE A 104 -4.10 3.77 -12.08
N LYS A 105 -4.93 3.73 -13.12
CA LYS A 105 -5.50 4.94 -13.72
C LYS A 105 -6.59 5.49 -12.82
N ILE A 106 -6.48 6.78 -12.50
CA ILE A 106 -7.47 7.47 -11.68
C ILE A 106 -8.40 8.24 -12.61
N PRO A 107 -9.73 7.98 -12.55
CA PRO A 107 -10.69 8.72 -13.37
C PRO A 107 -10.65 10.22 -13.06
N LYS A 108 -10.97 11.03 -14.07
CA LYS A 108 -10.95 12.49 -13.93
C LYS A 108 -11.94 13.02 -12.88
N GLU A 109 -13.00 12.26 -12.62
CA GLU A 109 -14.03 12.62 -11.63
C GLU A 109 -13.56 12.46 -10.20
N ILE A 110 -12.43 11.79 -9.99
CA ILE A 110 -11.89 11.57 -8.64
C ILE A 110 -11.06 12.78 -8.22
N CYS A 111 -11.26 13.22 -6.97
CA CYS A 111 -10.46 14.30 -6.39
C CYS A 111 -9.01 13.83 -6.22
N GLU A 112 -8.05 14.57 -6.79
CA GLU A 112 -6.63 14.21 -6.72
C GLU A 112 -6.00 14.42 -5.34
N LYS A 113 -6.68 15.13 -4.44
CA LYS A 113 -6.21 15.30 -3.07
C LYS A 113 -6.44 14.01 -2.29
N PRO A 114 -5.45 13.57 -1.52
CA PRO A 114 -5.56 12.38 -0.67
C PRO A 114 -6.65 12.43 0.39
#